data_1d63c01162b544a21c958da5326c63b2
#
_entry.id   1d63c01162b544a21c958da5326c63b2
#
_cell.length_a   1.000
_cell.length_b   1.000
_cell.length_c   1.000
_cell.angle_alpha   90.00
_cell.angle_beta   90.00
_cell.angle_gamma   90.00
#
_symmetry.space_group_name_H-M   'P 1'
#
loop_
_entity.id
_entity.type
_entity.pdbx_description
1 polymer ?
#
loop_
_entity_poly.entity_id
_entity_poly.type
_entity_poly.pdbx_seq_one_letter_code
_entity_poly.pdbx_strand_id
1 'polypeptide(L)'
;GRSGIDPRYKRCLFDSKIVLHANPDPWEGDARTWEALSSGALVFIDPMCQPIKHPLVDGKHAVFYDLTEDGMVRLEAKILYYLHRDEQRERIGRQGREHVLKHHRSIHRINQIIDALDAANAGV
;
A
#
# COMPACT_ATOMS: atom_id res chain seq x y z
N GLY A 1 17.76 -19.71 -0.75
CA GLY A 1 16.86 -19.06 -1.69
C GLY A 1 15.45 -19.03 -1.10
N ARG A 2 14.78 -17.92 -1.21
CA ARG A 2 13.35 -17.86 -0.85
C ARG A 2 12.61 -18.80 -1.80
N SER A 3 12.21 -19.96 -1.30
CA SER A 3 11.18 -20.77 -1.95
C SER A 3 9.97 -19.88 -2.14
N GLY A 4 9.32 -19.95 -3.30
CA GLY A 4 8.27 -19.03 -3.72
C GLY A 4 7.23 -18.67 -2.67
N ILE A 5 6.49 -17.60 -2.92
CA ILE A 5 5.48 -17.08 -2.00
C ILE A 5 4.50 -18.20 -1.64
N ASP A 6 4.36 -18.48 -0.34
CA ASP A 6 3.41 -19.47 0.17
C ASP A 6 2.00 -19.16 -0.35
N PRO A 7 1.33 -20.07 -1.04
CA PRO A 7 -0.05 -19.87 -1.51
C PRO A 7 -1.04 -19.47 -0.40
N ARG A 8 -0.79 -19.89 0.84
CA ARG A 8 -1.59 -19.51 2.00
C ARG A 8 -1.49 -18.01 2.31
N TYR A 9 -0.30 -17.43 2.18
CA TYR A 9 -0.09 -15.99 2.37
C TYR A 9 -0.93 -15.17 1.38
N LYS A 10 -0.89 -15.52 0.11
CA LYS A 10 -1.72 -14.86 -0.90
C LYS A 10 -3.20 -14.98 -0.60
N ARG A 11 -3.64 -16.17 -0.24
CA ARG A 11 -5.04 -16.43 0.11
C ARG A 11 -5.47 -15.56 1.29
N CYS A 12 -4.66 -15.49 2.35
CA CYS A 12 -4.93 -14.62 3.49
C CYS A 12 -5.12 -13.15 3.08
N LEU A 13 -4.27 -12.63 2.20
CA LEU A 13 -4.42 -11.25 1.72
C LEU A 13 -5.74 -11.05 0.97
N PHE A 14 -6.07 -11.96 0.04
CA PHE A 14 -7.28 -11.84 -0.78
C PHE A 14 -8.59 -12.09 -0.03
N ASP A 15 -8.54 -12.90 1.03
CA ASP A 15 -9.71 -13.20 1.86
C ASP A 15 -9.91 -12.21 3.01
N SER A 16 -8.93 -11.34 3.25
CA SER A 16 -9.00 -10.36 4.34
C SER A 16 -9.86 -9.15 3.97
N LYS A 17 -10.68 -8.70 4.91
CA LYS A 17 -11.41 -7.43 4.80
C LYS A 17 -10.51 -6.23 5.02
N ILE A 18 -9.62 -6.35 6.00
CA ILE A 18 -8.66 -5.31 6.40
C ILE A 18 -7.28 -5.96 6.54
N VAL A 19 -6.27 -5.29 6.04
CA VAL A 19 -4.86 -5.63 6.25
C VAL A 19 -4.19 -4.48 6.99
N LEU A 20 -3.60 -4.78 8.13
CA LEU A 20 -2.78 -3.83 8.87
C LEU A 20 -1.32 -4.05 8.46
N HIS A 21 -0.70 -3.01 7.95
CA HIS A 21 0.68 -3.04 7.52
C HIS A 21 1.49 -1.94 8.20
N ALA A 22 2.68 -2.28 8.64
CA ALA A 22 3.67 -1.34 9.16
C ALA A 22 4.96 -1.49 8.37
N ASN A 23 5.53 -0.38 7.93
CA ASN A 23 6.84 -0.39 7.27
C ASN A 23 7.93 -0.52 8.34
N PRO A 24 8.96 -1.35 8.11
CA PRO A 24 10.09 -1.45 9.05
C PRO A 24 10.86 -0.14 9.15
N ASP A 25 10.90 0.63 8.07
CA ASP A 25 11.49 1.95 7.99
C ASP A 25 10.52 2.92 7.30
N PRO A 26 10.49 4.21 7.69
CA PRO A 26 9.56 5.19 7.13
C PRO A 26 9.99 5.65 5.72
N TRP A 27 10.04 4.73 4.78
CA TRP A 27 10.50 4.96 3.41
C TRP A 27 9.32 5.11 2.43
N GLU A 28 9.50 4.55 1.26
CA GLU A 28 8.56 4.54 0.14
C GLU A 28 7.61 3.33 0.14
N GLY A 29 7.65 2.54 1.20
CA GLY A 29 6.94 1.27 1.29
C GLY A 29 7.79 0.08 0.82
N ASP A 30 7.48 -1.09 1.32
CA ASP A 30 8.11 -2.34 0.91
C ASP A 30 7.19 -3.14 -0.04
N ALA A 31 7.68 -4.29 -0.52
CA ALA A 31 6.91 -5.15 -1.41
C ALA A 31 5.57 -5.58 -0.82
N ARG A 32 5.50 -5.79 0.50
CA ARG A 32 4.26 -6.18 1.19
C ARG A 32 3.20 -5.09 1.17
N THR A 33 3.61 -3.82 1.17
CA THR A 33 2.69 -2.69 0.98
C THR A 33 1.91 -2.84 -0.31
N TRP A 34 2.61 -3.06 -1.41
CA TRP A 34 2.02 -3.16 -2.73
C TRP A 34 1.24 -4.45 -2.94
N GLU A 35 1.71 -5.54 -2.35
CA GLU A 35 0.98 -6.82 -2.33
C GLU A 35 -0.35 -6.69 -1.58
N ALA A 36 -0.36 -6.09 -0.40
CA ALA A 36 -1.57 -5.86 0.38
C ALA A 36 -2.58 -5.01 -0.38
N LEU A 37 -2.16 -3.88 -0.95
CA LEU A 37 -3.03 -3.01 -1.76
C LEU A 37 -3.57 -3.73 -3.00
N SER A 38 -2.75 -4.57 -3.63
CA SER A 38 -3.16 -5.35 -4.80
C SER A 38 -4.25 -6.38 -4.51
N SER A 39 -4.42 -6.79 -3.26
CA SER A 39 -5.47 -7.75 -2.87
C SER A 39 -6.87 -7.16 -2.93
N GLY A 40 -7.00 -5.84 -2.89
CA GLY A 40 -8.29 -5.15 -2.82
C GLY A 40 -8.88 -5.03 -1.41
N ALA A 41 -8.19 -5.55 -0.39
CA ALA A 41 -8.54 -5.30 1.01
C ALA A 41 -8.36 -3.82 1.37
N LEU A 42 -9.04 -3.35 2.40
CA LEU A 42 -8.72 -2.05 2.99
C LEU A 42 -7.38 -2.18 3.73
N VAL A 43 -6.39 -1.42 3.32
CA VAL A 43 -5.08 -1.43 3.95
C VAL A 43 -4.92 -0.25 4.88
N PHE A 44 -4.56 -0.54 6.12
CA PHE A 44 -4.07 0.46 7.08
C PHE A 44 -2.56 0.48 7.00
N ILE A 45 -1.99 1.65 6.82
CA ILE A 45 -0.55 1.84 6.60
C ILE A 45 -0.04 3.07 7.34
N ASP A 46 1.15 2.99 7.89
CA ASP A 46 1.89 4.15 8.37
C ASP A 46 2.35 5.02 7.18
N PRO A 47 2.33 6.36 7.31
CA PRO A 47 2.69 7.24 6.21
C PRO A 47 4.11 6.99 5.69
N MET A 48 4.26 6.99 4.38
CA MET A 48 5.57 6.95 3.74
C MET A 48 6.23 8.34 3.82
N CYS A 49 7.49 8.37 4.22
CA CYS A 49 8.22 9.63 4.38
C CYS A 49 8.93 10.09 3.11
N GLN A 50 9.15 9.19 2.16
CA GLN A 50 9.81 9.52 0.90
C GLN A 50 8.78 9.92 -0.16
N PRO A 51 9.03 11.00 -0.90
CA PRO A 51 8.17 11.37 -2.00
C PRO A 51 8.26 10.33 -3.12
N ILE A 52 7.09 9.89 -3.58
CA ILE A 52 6.97 8.97 -4.71
C ILE A 52 6.04 9.58 -5.77
N LYS A 53 6.19 9.14 -7.02
CA LYS A 53 5.21 9.45 -8.07
C LYS A 53 3.89 8.75 -7.76
N HIS A 54 2.79 9.44 -7.98
CA HIS A 54 1.45 8.91 -7.70
C HIS A 54 1.30 8.39 -6.27
N PRO A 55 1.45 9.26 -5.26
CA PRO A 55 1.40 8.85 -3.87
C PRO A 55 0.02 8.29 -3.49
N LEU A 56 0.01 7.45 -2.47
CA LEU A 56 -1.23 7.03 -1.83
C LEU A 56 -1.87 8.21 -1.11
N VAL A 57 -3.20 8.28 -1.16
CA VAL A 57 -3.98 9.32 -0.49
C VAL A 57 -4.80 8.70 0.63
N ASP A 58 -4.65 9.25 1.84
CA ASP A 58 -5.40 8.82 3.01
C ASP A 58 -6.91 8.96 2.79
N GLY A 59 -7.65 7.92 3.15
CA GLY A 59 -9.10 7.85 2.98
C GLY A 59 -9.57 7.57 1.55
N LYS A 60 -8.66 7.52 0.58
CA LYS A 60 -8.94 7.20 -0.83
C LYS A 60 -8.37 5.87 -1.27
N HIS A 61 -7.08 5.64 -1.04
CA HIS A 61 -6.38 4.42 -1.47
C HIS A 61 -6.05 3.48 -0.32
N ALA A 62 -5.91 4.03 0.86
CA ALA A 62 -5.60 3.34 2.11
C ALA A 62 -6.09 4.20 3.28
N VAL A 63 -5.96 3.71 4.49
CA VAL A 63 -6.18 4.48 5.72
C VAL A 63 -4.83 4.62 6.43
N PHE A 64 -4.42 5.85 6.68
CA PHE A 64 -3.15 6.12 7.34
C PHE A 64 -3.32 6.17 8.85
N TYR A 65 -2.33 5.68 9.57
CA TYR A 65 -2.25 5.75 11.02
C TYR A 65 -0.82 6.14 11.45
N ASP A 66 -0.68 6.69 12.62
CA ASP A 66 0.63 6.98 13.20
C ASP A 66 0.96 6.01 14.33
N LEU A 67 2.27 5.84 14.62
CA LEU A 67 2.78 4.90 15.61
C LEU A 67 2.91 5.50 17.03
N THR A 68 2.29 6.66 17.27
CA THR A 68 2.20 7.24 18.62
C THR A 68 1.19 6.46 19.47
N GLU A 69 1.26 6.60 20.80
CA GLU A 69 0.28 5.96 21.69
C GLU A 69 -1.16 6.39 21.35
N ASP A 70 -1.39 7.68 21.13
CA ASP A 70 -2.69 8.21 20.70
C ASP A 70 -3.08 7.69 19.32
N GLY A 71 -2.12 7.53 18.42
CA GLY A 71 -2.32 6.96 17.10
C GLY A 71 -2.80 5.53 17.15
N MET A 72 -2.27 4.72 18.06
CA MET A 72 -2.69 3.32 18.24
C MET A 72 -4.12 3.22 18.78
N VAL A 73 -4.52 4.10 19.70
CA VAL A 73 -5.91 4.17 20.17
C VAL A 73 -6.86 4.55 19.04
N ARG A 74 -6.48 5.54 18.23
CA ARG A 74 -7.27 5.93 17.05
C ARG A 74 -7.30 4.84 15.98
N LEU A 75 -6.24 4.06 15.82
CA LEU A 75 -6.18 2.93 14.90
C LEU A 75 -7.24 1.88 15.23
N GLU A 76 -7.35 1.47 16.50
CA GLU A 76 -8.36 0.52 16.93
C GLU A 76 -9.78 1.03 16.60
N ALA A 77 -10.07 2.28 16.93
CA ALA A 77 -11.36 2.90 16.64
C ALA A 77 -11.65 2.92 15.13
N LYS A 78 -10.66 3.24 14.29
CA LYS A 78 -10.80 3.23 12.83
C LYS A 78 -11.03 1.82 12.27
N ILE A 79 -10.33 0.82 12.80
CA ILE A 79 -10.53 -0.58 12.38
C ILE A 79 -11.98 -1.00 12.67
N LEU A 80 -12.47 -0.75 13.88
CA LEU A 80 -13.86 -1.05 14.24
C LEU A 80 -14.86 -0.29 13.36
N TYR A 81 -14.59 0.98 13.09
CA TYR A 81 -15.41 1.80 12.20
C TYR A 81 -15.57 1.14 10.82
N TYR A 82 -14.47 0.75 10.17
CA TYR A 82 -14.52 0.16 8.83
C TYR A 82 -14.99 -1.30 8.81
N LEU A 83 -14.84 -2.05 9.90
CA LEU A 83 -15.40 -3.40 9.99
C LEU A 83 -16.93 -3.39 9.87
N HIS A 84 -17.58 -2.34 10.32
CA HIS A 84 -19.04 -2.18 10.26
C HIS A 84 -19.55 -1.36 9.07
N ARG A 85 -18.68 -0.95 8.16
CA ARG A 85 -19.03 -0.14 6.98
C ARG A 85 -18.48 -0.76 5.69
N ASP A 86 -19.13 -1.80 5.27
CA ASP A 86 -18.70 -2.62 4.12
C ASP A 86 -18.54 -1.79 2.86
N GLU A 87 -19.52 -0.93 2.55
CA GLU A 87 -19.49 -0.11 1.33
C GLU A 87 -18.28 0.84 1.27
N GLN A 88 -18.00 1.55 2.36
CA GLN A 88 -16.86 2.46 2.43
C GLN A 88 -15.54 1.69 2.40
N ARG A 89 -15.46 0.59 3.15
CA ARG A 89 -14.27 -0.28 3.18
C ARG A 89 -13.94 -0.83 1.81
N GLU A 90 -14.91 -1.40 1.13
CA GLU A 90 -14.74 -1.99 -0.19
C GLU A 90 -14.40 -0.94 -1.25
N ARG A 91 -14.97 0.25 -1.16
CA ARG A 91 -14.63 1.36 -2.06
C ARG A 91 -13.17 1.76 -1.94
N ILE A 92 -12.67 1.98 -0.72
CA ILE A 92 -11.26 2.35 -0.51
C ILE A 92 -10.33 1.23 -0.94
N GLY A 93 -10.65 -0.01 -0.59
CA GLY A 93 -9.86 -1.18 -1.01
C GLY A 93 -9.76 -1.30 -2.53
N ARG A 94 -10.88 -1.14 -3.23
CA ARG A 94 -10.90 -1.14 -4.70
C ARG A 94 -10.09 0.01 -5.30
N GLN A 95 -10.26 1.22 -4.78
CA GLN A 95 -9.51 2.39 -5.25
C GLN A 95 -8.00 2.22 -5.02
N GLY A 96 -7.60 1.65 -3.88
CA GLY A 96 -6.21 1.33 -3.59
C GLY A 96 -5.63 0.33 -4.59
N ARG A 97 -6.36 -0.74 -4.86
CA ARG A 97 -5.96 -1.74 -5.85
C ARG A 97 -5.83 -1.14 -7.26
N GLU A 98 -6.81 -0.39 -7.71
CA GLU A 98 -6.79 0.26 -9.03
C GLU A 98 -5.59 1.19 -9.15
N HIS A 99 -5.29 1.98 -8.13
CA HIS A 99 -4.15 2.88 -8.09
C HIS A 99 -2.82 2.15 -8.20
N VAL A 100 -2.64 1.07 -7.46
CA VAL A 100 -1.42 0.25 -7.50
C VAL A 100 -1.24 -0.42 -8.86
N LEU A 101 -2.29 -1.00 -9.41
CA LEU A 101 -2.22 -1.65 -10.71
C LEU A 101 -1.94 -0.65 -11.84
N LYS A 102 -2.38 0.58 -11.70
CA LYS A 102 -2.15 1.65 -12.68
C LYS A 102 -0.76 2.28 -12.58
N HIS A 103 -0.18 2.40 -11.38
CA HIS A 103 1.00 3.25 -11.13
C HIS A 103 2.17 2.56 -10.44
N HIS A 104 1.97 1.43 -9.77
CA HIS A 104 2.94 0.85 -8.85
C HIS A 104 3.27 -0.62 -9.10
N ARG A 105 3.14 -1.07 -10.33
CA ARG A 105 3.62 -2.40 -10.74
C ARG A 105 5.12 -2.35 -11.03
N SER A 106 5.75 -3.52 -11.05
CA SER A 106 7.18 -3.65 -11.37
C SER A 106 7.56 -2.96 -12.69
N ILE A 107 6.70 -3.07 -13.69
CA ILE A 107 6.93 -2.40 -14.99
C ILE A 107 7.04 -0.87 -14.85
N HIS A 108 6.26 -0.26 -13.98
CA HIS A 108 6.34 1.17 -13.74
C HIS A 108 7.68 1.57 -13.10
N ARG A 109 8.22 0.75 -12.19
CA ARG A 109 9.54 0.97 -11.58
C ARG A 109 10.67 0.82 -12.60
N ILE A 110 10.59 -0.20 -13.45
CA ILE A 110 11.55 -0.40 -14.54
C ILE A 110 11.55 0.80 -15.49
N ASN A 111 10.37 1.27 -15.90
CA ASN A 111 10.27 2.44 -16.77
C ASN A 111 10.81 3.72 -16.11
N GLN A 112 10.57 3.93 -14.81
CA GLN A 112 11.15 5.05 -14.08
C GLN A 112 12.67 5.02 -14.07
N ILE A 113 13.28 3.84 -13.94
CA ILE A 113 14.74 3.66 -13.99
C ILE A 113 15.25 3.98 -15.40
N ILE A 114 14.61 3.47 -16.44
CA ILE A 114 14.97 3.72 -17.84
C ILE A 114 14.87 5.23 -18.13
N ASP A 115 13.78 5.86 -17.78
CA ASP A 115 13.57 7.31 -17.99
C ASP A 115 14.66 8.14 -17.27
N ALA A 116 15.04 7.76 -16.07
CA ALA A 116 16.09 8.42 -15.31
C ALA A 116 17.48 8.25 -15.97
N LEU A 117 17.77 7.06 -16.51
CA LEU A 117 19.01 6.79 -17.25
C LEU A 117 19.05 7.58 -18.56
N ASP A 118 17.96 7.62 -19.29
CA ASP A 118 17.86 8.39 -20.55
C ASP A 118 18.05 9.89 -20.29
N ALA A 119 17.44 10.44 -19.24
CA ALA A 119 17.62 11.83 -18.84
C ALA A 119 19.08 12.13 -18.43
N ALA A 120 19.74 11.21 -17.71
CA ALA A 120 21.14 11.35 -17.34
C ALA A 120 22.06 11.32 -18.58
N ASN A 121 21.78 10.44 -19.54
CA ASN A 121 22.56 10.34 -20.79
C ASN A 121 22.33 11.55 -21.70
N ALA A 122 21.13 12.12 -21.74
CA ALA A 122 20.83 13.31 -22.54
C ALA A 122 21.52 14.58 -21.99
N GLY A 123 21.91 14.60 -20.71
CA GLY A 123 22.64 15.69 -20.08
C GLY A 123 24.16 15.68 -20.29
N VAL A 124 24.67 14.71 -21.03
CA VAL A 124 26.12 14.53 -21.27
C VAL A 124 26.53 15.23 -22.56
#